data_72258a7809901483a504b21f9233ae91
#
_entry.id   72258a7809901483a504b21f9233ae91
#
_cell.length_a   1.000
_cell.length_b   1.000
_cell.length_c   1.000
_cell.angle_alpha   90.00
_cell.angle_beta   90.00
_cell.angle_gamma   90.00
#
_symmetry.space_group_name_H-M   'P 1'
#
loop_
_entity.id
_entity.type
_entity.pdbx_description
1 polymer ?
#
loop_
_entity_poly.entity_id
_entity_poly.type
_entity_poly.pdbx_seq_one_letter_code
_entity_poly.pdbx_strand_id
1 'polypeptide(L)'
;MKYGLVILILTFGVAFAAPKLRRVNDIDYVGDANPRQTLDLYIPETKTKSPRPVVLWIHGGAWRQGSKDRPGRALKAAGLNCAIVSINYRLTSEKSWPAQIHDCKAALRWVKAHAKKYHLDAERIVVWGASAGGHLVTFMGTTQNHPNLDGKLGSHVDQSTSVKAVINFFGPTDFLVMNHQGSSMDHNAASSPEGQLLGGEVSALKARAKIASPFHQVSKDDAPILTVHGTRDPLVPYLQGKALDEKLDDLKVSSVLLTVSDGGHGRGFGSSVDEAVIKFLKHHFFDEKLRLEDSSVKENQ
;
A
#
# COMPACT_ATOMS: atom_id res chain seq x y z
N MET A 1 20.24 -55.39 13.76
CA MET A 1 18.94 -54.61 13.71
C MET A 1 19.20 -53.28 14.42
N LYS A 2 19.26 -52.17 13.63
CA LYS A 2 19.43 -50.83 14.20
C LYS A 2 18.04 -50.13 14.13
N TYR A 3 17.48 -49.86 15.30
CA TYR A 3 16.21 -49.13 15.39
C TYR A 3 16.52 -47.63 15.26
N GLY A 4 16.10 -47.02 14.17
CA GLY A 4 16.15 -45.57 14.00
C GLY A 4 15.01 -44.91 14.78
N LEU A 5 15.35 -44.04 15.71
CA LEU A 5 14.41 -43.21 16.46
C LEU A 5 13.92 -42.08 15.55
N VAL A 6 12.67 -42.12 15.11
CA VAL A 6 12.03 -41.01 14.40
C VAL A 6 11.51 -40.05 15.47
N ILE A 7 12.18 -38.92 15.61
CA ILE A 7 11.70 -37.81 16.47
C ILE A 7 10.68 -37.01 15.66
N LEU A 8 9.40 -37.18 15.97
CA LEU A 8 8.31 -36.37 15.44
C LEU A 8 8.30 -35.01 16.15
N ILE A 9 8.85 -33.97 15.50
CA ILE A 9 8.77 -32.62 16.03
C ILE A 9 7.36 -32.09 15.76
N LEU A 10 6.49 -32.17 16.76
CA LEU A 10 5.18 -31.51 16.77
C LEU A 10 5.41 -30.01 16.97
N THR A 11 5.37 -29.24 15.88
CA THR A 11 5.27 -27.79 15.94
C THR A 11 3.86 -27.42 16.39
N PHE A 12 3.69 -27.15 17.68
CA PHE A 12 2.47 -26.51 18.18
C PHE A 12 2.44 -25.07 17.63
N GLY A 13 1.69 -24.85 16.57
CA GLY A 13 1.31 -23.51 16.14
C GLY A 13 0.41 -22.89 17.19
N VAL A 14 0.96 -22.03 18.04
CA VAL A 14 0.16 -21.21 18.96
C VAL A 14 -0.63 -20.23 18.08
N ALA A 15 -1.88 -20.52 17.85
CA ALA A 15 -2.80 -19.56 17.23
C ALA A 15 -3.01 -18.41 18.24
N PHE A 16 -2.26 -17.34 18.08
CA PHE A 16 -2.52 -16.12 18.83
C PHE A 16 -3.86 -15.56 18.37
N ALA A 17 -4.80 -15.44 19.29
CA ALA A 17 -6.04 -14.71 19.03
C ALA A 17 -5.70 -13.28 18.60
N ALA A 18 -6.40 -12.76 17.58
CA ALA A 18 -6.19 -11.40 17.12
C ALA A 18 -6.29 -10.43 18.30
N PRO A 19 -5.37 -9.48 18.46
CA PRO A 19 -5.36 -8.59 19.61
C PRO A 19 -6.63 -7.72 19.60
N LYS A 20 -7.16 -7.43 20.77
CA LYS A 20 -8.22 -6.43 20.92
C LYS A 20 -7.70 -5.07 20.52
N LEU A 21 -8.48 -4.32 19.75
CA LEU A 21 -8.11 -3.03 19.18
C LEU A 21 -8.93 -1.90 19.80
N ARG A 22 -8.26 -0.90 20.34
CA ARG A 22 -8.86 0.41 20.61
C ARG A 22 -9.00 1.15 19.30
N ARG A 23 -10.14 1.70 19.01
CA ARG A 23 -10.43 2.46 17.80
C ARG A 23 -10.64 3.94 18.11
N VAL A 24 -10.07 4.83 17.30
CA VAL A 24 -10.34 6.26 17.28
C VAL A 24 -10.76 6.63 15.87
N ASN A 25 -12.00 7.06 15.70
CA ASN A 25 -12.61 7.25 14.39
C ASN A 25 -12.64 8.71 13.98
N ASP A 26 -12.80 8.93 12.67
CA ASP A 26 -13.19 10.19 12.05
C ASP A 26 -12.26 11.36 12.43
N ILE A 27 -10.97 11.06 12.54
CA ILE A 27 -9.96 12.08 12.82
C ILE A 27 -9.74 12.89 11.54
N ASP A 28 -10.10 14.17 11.56
CA ASP A 28 -9.80 15.11 10.48
C ASP A 28 -8.29 15.38 10.46
N TYR A 29 -7.62 14.99 9.38
CA TYR A 29 -6.17 15.16 9.24
C TYR A 29 -5.77 16.46 8.53
N VAL A 30 -6.75 17.20 7.98
CA VAL A 30 -6.53 18.50 7.33
C VAL A 30 -6.98 19.64 8.20
N GLY A 31 -8.13 19.52 8.87
CA GLY A 31 -8.73 20.54 9.68
C GLY A 31 -9.76 21.41 8.93
N ASP A 32 -10.35 20.90 7.84
CA ASP A 32 -11.33 21.59 7.01
C ASP A 32 -12.74 20.96 7.06
N ALA A 33 -12.93 19.96 7.93
CA ALA A 33 -14.16 19.22 8.12
C ALA A 33 -14.65 18.44 6.87
N ASN A 34 -13.78 18.16 5.90
CA ASN A 34 -14.14 17.34 4.76
C ASN A 34 -14.19 15.86 5.17
N PRO A 35 -15.35 15.15 5.06
CA PRO A 35 -15.46 13.75 5.45
C PRO A 35 -14.58 12.81 4.62
N ARG A 36 -14.11 13.25 3.45
CA ARG A 36 -13.15 12.51 2.62
C ARG A 36 -11.70 12.72 3.05
N GLN A 37 -11.44 13.57 4.04
CA GLN A 37 -10.10 13.86 4.58
C GLN A 37 -10.00 13.47 6.05
N THR A 38 -10.56 12.32 6.38
CA THR A 38 -10.56 11.73 7.72
C THR A 38 -9.84 10.39 7.75
N LEU A 39 -9.34 10.01 8.91
CA LEU A 39 -8.70 8.72 9.16
C LEU A 39 -9.27 8.04 10.42
N ASP A 40 -9.15 6.71 10.45
CA ASP A 40 -9.39 5.88 11.62
C ASP A 40 -8.09 5.25 12.10
N LEU A 41 -7.92 5.21 13.42
CA LEU A 41 -6.75 4.65 14.07
C LEU A 41 -7.15 3.43 14.89
N TYR A 42 -6.52 2.29 14.61
CA TYR A 42 -6.71 1.01 15.30
C TYR A 42 -5.42 0.67 16.06
N ILE A 43 -5.49 0.69 17.38
CA ILE A 43 -4.32 0.49 18.25
C ILE A 43 -4.51 -0.79 19.06
N PRO A 44 -3.60 -1.79 18.98
CA PRO A 44 -3.62 -2.95 19.86
C PRO A 44 -3.64 -2.54 21.34
N GLU A 45 -4.54 -3.15 22.14
CA GLU A 45 -4.64 -2.84 23.59
C GLU A 45 -3.52 -3.50 24.41
N THR A 46 -2.68 -4.32 23.78
CA THR A 46 -1.48 -4.88 24.41
C THR A 46 -0.55 -3.79 24.89
N LYS A 47 -0.05 -3.90 26.13
CA LYS A 47 0.95 -2.94 26.64
C LYS A 47 2.29 -3.12 25.93
N THR A 48 2.94 -2.02 25.56
CA THR A 48 4.29 -2.00 25.02
C THR A 48 5.10 -0.86 25.62
N LYS A 49 6.39 -1.09 25.83
CA LYS A 49 7.33 -0.04 26.27
C LYS A 49 7.76 0.85 25.10
N SER A 50 7.95 0.25 23.92
CA SER A 50 8.38 0.98 22.72
C SER A 50 7.19 1.48 21.89
N PRO A 51 7.32 2.63 21.19
CA PRO A 51 6.33 3.08 20.22
C PRO A 51 6.05 2.02 19.16
N ARG A 52 4.79 1.94 18.70
CA ARG A 52 4.34 0.93 17.73
C ARG A 52 4.70 1.32 16.30
N PRO A 53 5.20 0.37 15.50
CA PRO A 53 5.20 0.55 14.05
C PRO A 53 3.77 0.79 13.53
N VAL A 54 3.67 1.42 12.37
CA VAL A 54 2.40 1.81 11.79
C VAL A 54 2.24 1.20 10.39
N VAL A 55 1.09 0.60 10.13
CA VAL A 55 0.63 0.33 8.77
C VAL A 55 -0.42 1.37 8.40
N LEU A 56 -0.11 2.21 7.41
CA LEU A 56 -1.06 3.16 6.86
C LEU A 56 -1.73 2.53 5.65
N TRP A 57 -3.02 2.24 5.79
CA TRP A 57 -3.84 1.61 4.75
C TRP A 57 -4.55 2.63 3.88
N ILE A 58 -4.46 2.44 2.55
CA ILE A 58 -5.15 3.24 1.54
C ILE A 58 -6.08 2.34 0.73
N HIS A 59 -7.37 2.63 0.77
CA HIS A 59 -8.39 1.83 0.08
C HIS A 59 -8.31 1.94 -1.44
N GLY A 60 -8.77 0.89 -2.13
CA GLY A 60 -9.01 0.90 -3.57
C GLY A 60 -10.32 1.56 -3.95
N GLY A 61 -10.85 1.21 -5.13
CA GLY A 61 -12.13 1.71 -5.62
C GLY A 61 -11.99 2.69 -6.78
N ALA A 62 -10.94 2.50 -7.59
CA ALA A 62 -10.74 3.26 -8.84
C ALA A 62 -10.72 4.78 -8.64
N TRP A 63 -10.28 5.25 -7.47
CA TRP A 63 -10.31 6.66 -7.01
C TRP A 63 -11.71 7.30 -7.03
N ARG A 64 -12.78 6.53 -7.32
CA ARG A 64 -14.17 6.96 -7.45
C ARG A 64 -15.05 6.59 -6.26
N GLN A 65 -14.63 5.59 -5.49
CA GLN A 65 -15.37 5.02 -4.38
C GLN A 65 -14.44 4.38 -3.35
N GLY A 66 -15.01 3.81 -2.29
CA GLY A 66 -14.28 3.20 -1.19
C GLY A 66 -14.24 4.11 0.03
N SER A 67 -13.79 3.57 1.15
CA SER A 67 -13.65 4.31 2.39
C SER A 67 -12.66 3.65 3.35
N LYS A 68 -12.24 4.41 4.37
CA LYS A 68 -11.40 3.98 5.49
C LYS A 68 -12.05 2.91 6.38
N ASP A 69 -13.36 2.69 6.27
CA ASP A 69 -14.12 1.82 7.19
C ASP A 69 -13.74 0.34 7.06
N ARG A 70 -13.07 -0.03 5.96
CA ARG A 70 -12.68 -1.41 5.67
C ARG A 70 -11.17 -1.53 5.41
N PRO A 71 -10.35 -1.48 6.47
CA PRO A 71 -8.89 -1.59 6.33
C PRO A 71 -8.42 -3.00 5.89
N GLY A 72 -9.34 -3.92 5.65
CA GLY A 72 -9.10 -5.20 5.01
C GLY A 72 -7.99 -6.01 5.67
N ARG A 73 -7.08 -6.53 4.84
CA ARG A 73 -5.95 -7.36 5.29
C ARG A 73 -4.95 -6.62 6.18
N ALA A 74 -4.91 -5.28 6.11
CA ALA A 74 -4.00 -4.49 6.94
C ALA A 74 -4.21 -4.73 8.44
N LEU A 75 -5.43 -5.10 8.87
CA LEU A 75 -5.71 -5.47 10.26
C LEU A 75 -4.87 -6.65 10.76
N LYS A 76 -4.37 -7.52 9.88
CA LYS A 76 -3.50 -8.65 10.27
C LYS A 76 -2.17 -8.17 10.87
N ALA A 77 -1.69 -6.97 10.50
CA ALA A 77 -0.50 -6.38 11.09
C ALA A 77 -0.64 -6.10 12.60
N ALA A 78 -1.86 -6.03 13.12
CA ALA A 78 -2.09 -5.92 14.55
C ALA A 78 -1.52 -7.11 15.34
N GLY A 79 -1.44 -8.30 14.72
CA GLY A 79 -0.77 -9.47 15.30
C GLY A 79 0.73 -9.26 15.56
N LEU A 80 1.36 -8.32 14.86
CA LEU A 80 2.73 -7.86 15.09
C LEU A 80 2.79 -6.68 16.09
N ASN A 81 1.70 -6.38 16.78
CA ASN A 81 1.57 -5.22 17.66
C ASN A 81 1.74 -3.86 16.94
N CYS A 82 1.50 -3.82 15.63
CA CYS A 82 1.46 -2.59 14.84
C CYS A 82 0.13 -1.86 15.03
N ALA A 83 0.15 -0.53 15.01
CA ALA A 83 -1.06 0.26 14.83
C ALA A 83 -1.43 0.32 13.35
N ILE A 84 -2.73 0.34 13.06
CA ILE A 84 -3.23 0.52 11.70
C ILE A 84 -3.92 1.88 11.61
N VAL A 85 -3.56 2.64 10.58
CA VAL A 85 -4.21 3.90 10.20
C VAL A 85 -4.91 3.67 8.87
N SER A 86 -6.23 3.79 8.82
CA SER A 86 -6.98 3.69 7.58
C SER A 86 -7.49 5.06 7.18
N ILE A 87 -7.22 5.49 5.96
CA ILE A 87 -7.53 6.85 5.52
C ILE A 87 -8.61 6.90 4.44
N ASN A 88 -9.43 7.94 4.47
CA ASN A 88 -10.15 8.45 3.33
C ASN A 88 -9.26 9.39 2.54
N TYR A 89 -9.59 9.59 1.26
CA TYR A 89 -9.02 10.63 0.39
C TYR A 89 -10.10 11.13 -0.55
N ARG A 90 -9.99 12.35 -1.08
CA ARG A 90 -10.96 12.93 -2.02
C ARG A 90 -11.07 12.08 -3.27
N LEU A 91 -12.29 11.76 -3.65
CA LEU A 91 -12.59 10.98 -4.85
C LEU A 91 -12.59 11.86 -6.11
N THR A 92 -12.57 11.24 -7.29
CA THR A 92 -12.55 11.94 -8.57
C THR A 92 -13.81 12.76 -8.83
N SER A 93 -14.95 12.40 -8.21
CA SER A 93 -16.18 13.20 -8.21
C SER A 93 -16.02 14.53 -7.47
N GLU A 94 -15.06 14.64 -6.57
CA GLU A 94 -14.79 15.86 -5.79
C GLU A 94 -13.62 16.64 -6.37
N LYS A 95 -12.51 15.94 -6.68
CA LYS A 95 -11.31 16.58 -7.22
C LYS A 95 -10.47 15.61 -8.05
N SER A 96 -9.96 16.05 -9.19
CA SER A 96 -9.01 15.30 -10.01
C SER A 96 -7.60 15.29 -9.39
N TRP A 97 -6.72 14.46 -9.98
CA TRP A 97 -5.29 14.43 -9.65
C TRP A 97 -4.67 15.85 -9.67
N PRO A 98 -3.79 16.20 -8.70
CA PRO A 98 -3.13 15.35 -7.69
C PRO A 98 -3.80 15.36 -6.29
N ALA A 99 -5.10 15.67 -6.18
CA ALA A 99 -5.74 15.79 -4.88
C ALA A 99 -5.59 14.53 -4.01
N GLN A 100 -5.70 13.34 -4.60
CA GLN A 100 -5.63 12.06 -3.91
C GLN A 100 -4.27 11.84 -3.23
N ILE A 101 -3.17 12.13 -3.94
CA ILE A 101 -1.84 11.97 -3.34
C ILE A 101 -1.53 13.04 -2.30
N HIS A 102 -2.02 14.26 -2.49
CA HIS A 102 -1.87 15.31 -1.48
C HIS A 102 -2.59 14.94 -0.18
N ASP A 103 -3.77 14.32 -0.27
CA ASP A 103 -4.53 13.82 0.88
C ASP A 103 -3.76 12.70 1.59
N CYS A 104 -3.25 11.70 0.84
CA CYS A 104 -2.46 10.62 1.42
C CYS A 104 -1.21 11.11 2.15
N LYS A 105 -0.49 12.06 1.56
CA LYS A 105 0.71 12.65 2.16
C LYS A 105 0.36 13.55 3.36
N ALA A 106 -0.76 14.27 3.32
CA ALA A 106 -1.24 15.03 4.48
C ALA A 106 -1.60 14.11 5.65
N ALA A 107 -2.28 12.99 5.39
CA ALA A 107 -2.58 11.99 6.40
C ALA A 107 -1.30 11.39 7.02
N LEU A 108 -0.29 11.05 6.19
CA LEU A 108 1.01 10.58 6.68
C LEU A 108 1.69 11.62 7.58
N ARG A 109 1.72 12.89 7.18
CA ARG A 109 2.28 13.98 7.99
C ARG A 109 1.52 14.14 9.32
N TRP A 110 0.19 14.02 9.28
CA TRP A 110 -0.62 14.04 10.50
C TRP A 110 -0.25 12.90 11.45
N VAL A 111 -0.07 11.68 10.94
CA VAL A 111 0.34 10.52 11.74
C VAL A 111 1.68 10.76 12.41
N LYS A 112 2.66 11.27 11.68
CA LYS A 112 3.99 11.61 12.21
C LYS A 112 3.93 12.66 13.31
N ALA A 113 3.21 13.75 13.06
CA ALA A 113 3.04 14.85 14.04
C ALA A 113 2.37 14.39 15.35
N HIS A 114 1.48 13.40 15.25
CA HIS A 114 0.74 12.88 16.41
C HIS A 114 1.29 11.55 16.96
N ALA A 115 2.44 11.09 16.46
CA ALA A 115 3.02 9.81 16.84
C ALA A 115 3.21 9.69 18.37
N LYS A 116 3.76 10.70 19.02
CA LYS A 116 3.95 10.73 20.49
C LYS A 116 2.61 10.59 21.24
N LYS A 117 1.54 11.28 20.80
CA LYS A 117 0.23 11.26 21.44
C LYS A 117 -0.38 9.85 21.45
N TYR A 118 -0.19 9.08 20.41
CA TYR A 118 -0.78 7.75 20.25
C TYR A 118 0.21 6.60 20.49
N HIS A 119 1.43 6.91 20.95
CA HIS A 119 2.52 5.96 21.17
C HIS A 119 2.86 5.16 19.92
N LEU A 120 3.00 5.88 18.79
CA LEU A 120 3.38 5.37 17.47
C LEU A 120 4.83 5.72 17.17
N ASP A 121 5.45 4.97 16.26
CA ASP A 121 6.79 5.23 15.76
C ASP A 121 6.70 5.94 14.39
N ALA A 122 7.09 7.20 14.37
CA ALA A 122 7.05 8.04 13.17
C ALA A 122 8.03 7.58 12.06
N GLU A 123 9.08 6.85 12.44
CA GLU A 123 10.11 6.36 11.51
C GLU A 123 9.81 4.96 10.97
N ARG A 124 8.91 4.21 11.61
CA ARG A 124 8.50 2.89 11.19
C ARG A 124 7.06 2.87 10.67
N ILE A 125 6.84 3.57 9.55
CA ILE A 125 5.54 3.62 8.86
C ILE A 125 5.67 2.91 7.52
N VAL A 126 4.94 1.81 7.33
CA VAL A 126 4.74 1.12 6.05
C VAL A 126 3.39 1.54 5.49
N VAL A 127 3.36 1.94 4.23
CA VAL A 127 2.11 2.24 3.53
C VAL A 127 1.65 1.01 2.74
N TRP A 128 0.37 0.66 2.85
CA TRP A 128 -0.21 -0.51 2.19
C TRP A 128 -1.52 -0.14 1.51
N GLY A 129 -1.66 -0.51 0.24
CA GLY A 129 -2.88 -0.22 -0.51
C GLY A 129 -3.20 -1.27 -1.55
N ALA A 130 -4.43 -1.25 -2.06
CA ALA A 130 -4.91 -2.17 -3.08
C ALA A 130 -5.54 -1.41 -4.25
N SER A 131 -5.29 -1.85 -5.50
CA SER A 131 -5.86 -1.24 -6.71
C SER A 131 -5.52 0.26 -6.78
N ALA A 132 -6.49 1.16 -6.85
CA ALA A 132 -6.25 2.61 -6.75
C ALA A 132 -5.44 3.00 -5.50
N GLY A 133 -5.64 2.32 -4.36
CA GLY A 133 -4.81 2.49 -3.16
C GLY A 133 -3.38 1.97 -3.36
N GLY A 134 -3.22 0.87 -4.11
CA GLY A 134 -1.90 0.33 -4.51
C GLY A 134 -1.11 1.34 -5.34
N HIS A 135 -1.76 2.00 -6.29
CA HIS A 135 -1.19 3.13 -7.03
C HIS A 135 -0.71 4.25 -6.09
N LEU A 136 -1.58 4.69 -5.16
CA LEU A 136 -1.27 5.81 -4.26
C LEU A 136 -0.12 5.49 -3.31
N VAL A 137 -0.05 4.27 -2.73
CA VAL A 137 1.07 3.89 -1.87
C VAL A 137 2.38 3.75 -2.65
N THR A 138 2.34 3.21 -3.88
CA THR A 138 3.51 3.14 -4.75
C THR A 138 4.00 4.55 -5.07
N PHE A 139 3.07 5.45 -5.39
CA PHE A 139 3.41 6.85 -5.65
C PHE A 139 4.01 7.55 -4.42
N MET A 140 3.52 7.25 -3.20
CA MET A 140 4.13 7.76 -1.96
C MET A 140 5.58 7.28 -1.81
N GLY A 141 5.86 6.01 -2.10
CA GLY A 141 7.19 5.42 -1.99
C GLY A 141 8.19 5.95 -3.01
N THR A 142 7.71 6.32 -4.22
CA THR A 142 8.55 6.81 -5.33
C THR A 142 8.64 8.35 -5.41
N THR A 143 7.99 9.06 -4.50
CA THR A 143 8.00 10.54 -4.48
C THR A 143 8.16 11.09 -3.07
N GLN A 144 9.02 10.48 -2.26
CA GLN A 144 9.28 10.90 -0.89
C GLN A 144 9.90 12.31 -0.85
N ASN A 145 9.36 13.18 0.01
CA ASN A 145 9.84 14.56 0.18
C ASN A 145 9.97 15.34 -1.14
N HIS A 146 9.07 15.06 -2.10
CA HIS A 146 9.14 15.68 -3.43
C HIS A 146 8.50 17.08 -3.40
N PRO A 147 9.24 18.15 -3.74
CA PRO A 147 8.83 19.54 -3.49
C PRO A 147 7.50 19.93 -4.15
N ASN A 148 7.16 19.33 -5.29
CA ASN A 148 5.94 19.66 -6.05
C ASN A 148 4.79 18.64 -5.86
N LEU A 149 5.09 17.43 -5.36
CA LEU A 149 4.11 16.33 -5.23
C LEU A 149 3.70 16.05 -3.79
N ASP A 150 4.36 16.67 -2.81
CA ASP A 150 3.98 16.54 -1.39
C ASP A 150 2.74 17.35 -1.04
N GLY A 151 2.46 18.41 -1.80
CA GLY A 151 1.37 19.32 -1.50
C GLY A 151 1.59 20.09 -0.18
N LYS A 152 0.70 21.07 0.05
CA LYS A 152 0.74 21.92 1.25
C LYS A 152 -0.54 21.80 2.09
N LEU A 153 -1.19 20.62 2.02
CA LEU A 153 -2.46 20.39 2.67
C LEU A 153 -2.27 20.07 4.17
N GLY A 154 -3.15 20.63 5.02
CA GLY A 154 -3.10 20.46 6.47
C GLY A 154 -2.03 21.32 7.16
N SER A 155 -1.96 21.21 8.49
CA SER A 155 -1.11 22.07 9.34
C SER A 155 0.29 21.50 9.61
N HIS A 156 0.60 20.30 9.13
CA HIS A 156 1.86 19.59 9.42
C HIS A 156 2.79 19.49 8.20
N VAL A 157 2.90 20.56 7.43
CA VAL A 157 3.69 20.61 6.18
C VAL A 157 5.20 20.49 6.40
N ASP A 158 5.66 20.69 7.61
CA ASP A 158 7.05 20.51 8.07
C ASP A 158 7.45 19.05 8.26
N GLN A 159 6.47 18.14 8.36
CA GLN A 159 6.73 16.72 8.54
C GLN A 159 7.14 16.07 7.22
N SER A 160 8.13 15.16 7.30
CA SER A 160 8.59 14.37 6.17
C SER A 160 7.48 13.48 5.61
N THR A 161 7.45 13.31 4.28
CA THR A 161 6.58 12.33 3.59
C THR A 161 7.27 11.01 3.28
N SER A 162 8.46 10.77 3.85
CA SER A 162 9.15 9.48 3.72
C SER A 162 8.42 8.35 4.44
N VAL A 163 8.52 7.15 3.88
CA VAL A 163 7.95 5.93 4.43
C VAL A 163 9.03 4.84 4.54
N LYS A 164 8.86 3.91 5.48
CA LYS A 164 9.84 2.83 5.71
C LYS A 164 9.83 1.80 4.58
N ALA A 165 8.64 1.46 4.06
CA ALA A 165 8.44 0.57 2.92
C ALA A 165 7.01 0.68 2.38
N VAL A 166 6.76 0.06 1.23
CA VAL A 166 5.49 0.05 0.50
C VAL A 166 4.99 -1.37 0.31
N ILE A 167 3.69 -1.59 0.47
CA ILE A 167 3.03 -2.82 0.06
C ILE A 167 1.97 -2.46 -0.98
N ASN A 168 2.27 -2.77 -2.24
CA ASN A 168 1.41 -2.53 -3.39
C ASN A 168 0.64 -3.81 -3.74
N PHE A 169 -0.67 -3.81 -3.57
CA PHE A 169 -1.53 -4.87 -4.07
C PHE A 169 -2.15 -4.45 -5.39
N PHE A 170 -1.68 -5.05 -6.48
CA PHE A 170 -2.23 -4.90 -7.84
C PHE A 170 -2.61 -3.46 -8.22
N GLY A 171 -1.84 -2.48 -7.79
CA GLY A 171 -2.04 -1.08 -8.18
C GLY A 171 -1.52 -0.82 -9.60
N PRO A 172 -2.21 0.01 -10.41
CA PRO A 172 -1.66 0.47 -11.68
C PRO A 172 -0.43 1.35 -11.44
N THR A 173 0.57 1.21 -12.30
CA THR A 173 1.87 1.89 -12.14
C THR A 173 2.25 2.78 -13.33
N ASP A 174 1.78 2.45 -14.55
CA ASP A 174 1.98 3.26 -15.75
C ASP A 174 0.68 3.35 -16.56
N PHE A 175 0.02 4.49 -16.51
CA PHE A 175 -1.25 4.73 -17.19
C PHE A 175 -1.11 4.78 -18.72
N LEU A 176 0.10 5.04 -19.24
CA LEU A 176 0.31 5.21 -20.68
C LEU A 176 0.26 3.90 -21.46
N VAL A 177 0.44 2.75 -20.77
CA VAL A 177 0.58 1.45 -21.44
C VAL A 177 -0.51 0.43 -21.09
N MET A 178 -1.40 0.73 -20.15
CA MET A 178 -2.39 -0.25 -19.65
C MET A 178 -3.27 -0.84 -20.76
N ASN A 179 -3.71 -0.04 -21.75
CA ASN A 179 -4.52 -0.51 -22.87
C ASN A 179 -3.82 -1.55 -23.76
N HIS A 180 -2.48 -1.62 -23.70
CA HIS A 180 -1.67 -2.52 -24.52
C HIS A 180 -1.23 -3.77 -23.79
N GLN A 181 -1.69 -3.96 -22.54
CA GLN A 181 -1.23 -5.04 -21.66
C GLN A 181 -2.31 -6.09 -21.38
N GLY A 182 -3.41 -6.09 -22.12
CA GLY A 182 -4.44 -7.13 -22.05
C GLY A 182 -5.50 -6.93 -20.97
N SER A 183 -5.74 -5.69 -20.54
CA SER A 183 -6.90 -5.36 -19.68
C SER A 183 -8.22 -5.61 -20.43
N SER A 184 -9.26 -5.96 -19.68
CA SER A 184 -10.64 -6.01 -20.18
C SER A 184 -11.34 -4.64 -20.29
N MET A 185 -10.64 -3.58 -19.85
CA MET A 185 -11.17 -2.20 -19.82
C MET A 185 -10.42 -1.31 -20.82
N ASP A 186 -11.12 -0.33 -21.37
CA ASP A 186 -10.48 0.80 -22.05
C ASP A 186 -10.00 1.83 -21.01
N HIS A 187 -8.74 1.79 -20.67
CA HIS A 187 -8.11 2.73 -19.75
C HIS A 187 -7.83 4.09 -20.35
N ASN A 188 -7.94 4.26 -21.69
CA ASN A 188 -7.70 5.52 -22.36
C ASN A 188 -8.90 6.46 -22.25
N ALA A 189 -10.13 5.93 -22.24
CA ALA A 189 -11.35 6.72 -22.30
C ALA A 189 -11.44 7.76 -21.17
N ALA A 190 -11.98 8.94 -21.45
CA ALA A 190 -12.23 9.96 -20.43
C ALA A 190 -13.14 9.47 -19.29
N SER A 191 -14.03 8.48 -19.56
CA SER A 191 -14.89 7.82 -18.58
C SER A 191 -14.23 6.70 -17.82
N SER A 192 -13.01 6.28 -18.19
CA SER A 192 -12.24 5.29 -17.46
C SER A 192 -11.86 5.81 -16.06
N PRO A 193 -11.46 4.93 -15.13
CA PRO A 193 -10.94 5.36 -13.84
C PRO A 193 -9.77 6.34 -13.97
N GLU A 194 -8.83 6.06 -14.85
CA GLU A 194 -7.65 6.87 -15.13
C GLU A 194 -8.02 8.18 -15.80
N GLY A 195 -8.95 8.14 -16.78
CA GLY A 195 -9.45 9.34 -17.45
C GLY A 195 -10.15 10.28 -16.48
N GLN A 196 -10.98 9.77 -15.57
CA GLN A 196 -11.63 10.57 -14.53
C GLN A 196 -10.62 11.13 -13.52
N LEU A 197 -9.61 10.33 -13.14
CA LEU A 197 -8.53 10.79 -12.25
C LEU A 197 -7.77 11.96 -12.89
N LEU A 198 -7.45 11.85 -14.17
CA LEU A 198 -6.67 12.84 -14.90
C LEU A 198 -7.52 14.03 -15.38
N GLY A 199 -8.84 13.86 -15.50
CA GLY A 199 -9.76 14.88 -15.99
C GLY A 199 -9.93 14.90 -17.51
N GLY A 200 -9.69 13.78 -18.21
CA GLY A 200 -9.86 13.63 -19.66
C GLY A 200 -9.21 12.35 -20.19
N GLU A 201 -9.20 12.15 -21.48
CA GLU A 201 -8.56 10.99 -22.13
C GLU A 201 -7.07 10.92 -21.81
N VAL A 202 -6.57 9.73 -21.44
CA VAL A 202 -5.17 9.52 -21.07
C VAL A 202 -4.22 9.88 -22.22
N SER A 203 -4.58 9.51 -23.46
CA SER A 203 -3.79 9.82 -24.66
C SER A 203 -3.72 11.31 -24.97
N ALA A 204 -4.74 12.09 -24.62
CA ALA A 204 -4.75 13.54 -24.74
C ALA A 204 -3.97 14.23 -23.60
N LEU A 205 -3.83 13.57 -22.45
CA LEU A 205 -3.20 14.10 -21.23
C LEU A 205 -1.88 13.40 -20.87
N LYS A 206 -1.11 12.97 -21.89
CA LYS A 206 0.12 12.13 -21.70
C LYS A 206 1.10 12.69 -20.66
N ALA A 207 1.35 13.99 -20.66
CA ALA A 207 2.27 14.61 -19.70
C ALA A 207 1.73 14.45 -18.25
N ARG A 208 0.43 14.66 -18.05
CA ARG A 208 -0.23 14.51 -16.76
C ARG A 208 -0.29 13.03 -16.34
N ALA A 209 -0.60 12.13 -17.27
CA ALA A 209 -0.57 10.69 -17.06
C ALA A 209 0.82 10.21 -16.63
N LYS A 210 1.87 10.69 -17.30
CA LYS A 210 3.27 10.38 -16.94
C LYS A 210 3.59 10.85 -15.52
N ILE A 211 3.21 12.07 -15.14
CA ILE A 211 3.44 12.59 -13.79
C ILE A 211 2.65 11.77 -12.75
N ALA A 212 1.42 11.36 -13.08
CA ALA A 212 0.57 10.59 -12.18
C ALA A 212 0.95 9.10 -12.10
N SER A 213 1.84 8.60 -12.94
CA SER A 213 2.28 7.20 -12.98
C SER A 213 3.52 6.98 -12.12
N PRO A 214 3.45 6.21 -11.01
CA PRO A 214 4.60 5.98 -10.15
C PRO A 214 5.79 5.35 -10.88
N PHE A 215 5.54 4.54 -11.90
CA PHE A 215 6.59 3.98 -12.76
C PHE A 215 7.55 5.03 -13.31
N HIS A 216 7.06 6.21 -13.67
CA HIS A 216 7.87 7.31 -14.19
C HIS A 216 8.52 8.17 -13.11
N GLN A 217 8.19 7.94 -11.83
CA GLN A 217 8.78 8.62 -10.69
C GLN A 217 9.91 7.82 -10.02
N VAL A 218 10.06 6.54 -10.41
CA VAL A 218 11.05 5.63 -9.81
C VAL A 218 12.46 6.21 -9.87
N SER A 219 13.13 6.23 -8.74
CA SER A 219 14.51 6.69 -8.53
C SER A 219 15.29 5.73 -7.62
N LYS A 220 16.60 5.87 -7.53
CA LYS A 220 17.46 5.03 -6.67
C LYS A 220 17.22 5.24 -5.15
N ASP A 221 16.55 6.32 -4.78
CA ASP A 221 16.35 6.72 -3.38
C ASP A 221 14.94 6.33 -2.87
N ASP A 222 14.24 5.47 -3.61
CA ASP A 222 12.88 5.05 -3.31
C ASP A 222 12.82 4.09 -2.11
N ALA A 223 11.66 4.05 -1.47
CA ALA A 223 11.40 3.08 -0.40
C ALA A 223 11.35 1.65 -0.95
N PRO A 224 11.73 0.62 -0.16
CA PRO A 224 11.52 -0.78 -0.51
C PRO A 224 10.05 -1.08 -0.83
N ILE A 225 9.79 -1.86 -1.88
CA ILE A 225 8.42 -2.16 -2.35
C ILE A 225 8.19 -3.68 -2.41
N LEU A 226 7.11 -4.15 -1.77
CA LEU A 226 6.49 -5.45 -2.04
C LEU A 226 5.31 -5.23 -2.99
N THR A 227 5.38 -5.79 -4.20
CA THR A 227 4.27 -5.84 -5.14
C THR A 227 3.63 -7.22 -5.13
N VAL A 228 2.32 -7.31 -4.93
CA VAL A 228 1.54 -8.55 -4.98
C VAL A 228 0.54 -8.45 -6.11
N HIS A 229 0.64 -9.33 -7.13
CA HIS A 229 -0.19 -9.23 -8.32
C HIS A 229 -0.62 -10.59 -8.87
N GLY A 230 -1.89 -10.70 -9.27
CA GLY A 230 -2.45 -11.90 -9.89
C GLY A 230 -2.18 -11.95 -11.39
N THR A 231 -1.78 -13.12 -11.91
CA THR A 231 -1.43 -13.28 -13.34
C THR A 231 -2.63 -13.20 -14.30
N ARG A 232 -3.85 -13.33 -13.77
CA ARG A 232 -5.12 -13.21 -14.52
C ARG A 232 -5.96 -12.03 -14.05
N ASP A 233 -5.31 -10.95 -13.62
CA ASP A 233 -6.04 -9.74 -13.26
C ASP A 233 -6.66 -9.10 -14.52
N PRO A 234 -8.01 -9.03 -14.60
CA PRO A 234 -8.69 -8.51 -15.78
C PRO A 234 -8.79 -6.99 -15.79
N LEU A 235 -8.53 -6.32 -14.65
CA LEU A 235 -8.70 -4.88 -14.48
C LEU A 235 -7.37 -4.14 -14.56
N VAL A 236 -6.40 -4.55 -13.75
CA VAL A 236 -5.04 -3.99 -13.78
C VAL A 236 -4.11 -5.07 -14.28
N PRO A 237 -3.57 -4.97 -15.49
CA PRO A 237 -2.72 -6.01 -16.07
C PRO A 237 -1.53 -6.35 -15.16
N TYR A 238 -1.22 -7.64 -15.01
CA TYR A 238 -0.07 -8.14 -14.24
C TYR A 238 1.25 -7.46 -14.63
N LEU A 239 1.40 -7.10 -15.91
CA LEU A 239 2.57 -6.39 -16.42
C LEU A 239 2.80 -5.03 -15.75
N GLN A 240 1.80 -4.44 -15.13
CA GLN A 240 1.97 -3.21 -14.35
C GLN A 240 2.86 -3.43 -13.13
N GLY A 241 2.60 -4.50 -12.37
CA GLY A 241 3.42 -4.87 -11.22
C GLY A 241 4.80 -5.37 -11.61
N LYS A 242 4.87 -6.22 -12.65
CA LYS A 242 6.12 -6.80 -13.14
C LYS A 242 7.08 -5.73 -13.67
N ALA A 243 6.60 -4.82 -14.52
CA ALA A 243 7.46 -3.75 -15.07
C ALA A 243 7.97 -2.78 -13.98
N LEU A 244 7.16 -2.51 -12.94
CA LEU A 244 7.61 -1.71 -11.80
C LEU A 244 8.77 -2.39 -11.07
N ASP A 245 8.63 -3.67 -10.77
CA ASP A 245 9.61 -4.48 -10.06
C ASP A 245 10.94 -4.54 -10.84
N GLU A 246 10.88 -4.91 -12.13
CA GLU A 246 12.06 -4.91 -13.02
C GLU A 246 12.79 -3.54 -13.05
N LYS A 247 12.03 -2.43 -13.07
CA LYS A 247 12.62 -1.09 -13.05
C LYS A 247 13.27 -0.72 -11.72
N LEU A 248 12.70 -1.15 -10.60
CA LEU A 248 13.29 -0.96 -9.27
C LEU A 248 14.59 -1.75 -9.13
N ASP A 249 14.61 -3.00 -9.60
CA ASP A 249 15.80 -3.85 -9.62
C ASP A 249 16.95 -3.25 -10.47
N ASP A 250 16.65 -2.74 -11.66
CA ASP A 250 17.61 -2.05 -12.52
C ASP A 250 18.29 -0.88 -11.79
N LEU A 251 17.58 -0.19 -10.92
CA LEU A 251 18.08 0.92 -10.10
C LEU A 251 18.64 0.47 -8.73
N LYS A 252 18.62 -0.85 -8.45
CA LYS A 252 19.08 -1.44 -7.18
C LYS A 252 18.28 -0.95 -5.96
N VAL A 253 17.02 -0.61 -6.17
CA VAL A 253 16.05 -0.38 -5.09
C VAL A 253 15.54 -1.75 -4.64
N SER A 254 15.42 -1.96 -3.35
CA SER A 254 14.87 -3.23 -2.82
C SER A 254 13.43 -3.42 -3.30
N SER A 255 13.22 -4.41 -4.15
CA SER A 255 11.91 -4.79 -4.68
C SER A 255 11.65 -6.27 -4.44
N VAL A 256 10.38 -6.63 -4.32
CA VAL A 256 9.91 -8.02 -4.24
C VAL A 256 8.60 -8.13 -5.01
N LEU A 257 8.56 -8.98 -6.02
CA LEU A 257 7.33 -9.34 -6.72
C LEU A 257 6.79 -10.69 -6.22
N LEU A 258 5.65 -10.65 -5.54
CA LEU A 258 4.89 -11.85 -5.22
C LEU A 258 3.82 -12.07 -6.29
N THR A 259 4.07 -13.02 -7.17
CA THR A 259 3.15 -13.42 -8.23
C THR A 259 2.10 -14.39 -7.69
N VAL A 260 0.81 -14.05 -7.83
CA VAL A 260 -0.29 -14.98 -7.52
C VAL A 260 -0.73 -15.67 -8.82
N SER A 261 -0.29 -16.91 -9.01
CA SER A 261 -0.57 -17.69 -10.20
C SER A 261 -2.08 -17.95 -10.32
N ASP A 262 -2.64 -17.70 -11.51
CA ASP A 262 -4.08 -17.75 -11.80
C ASP A 262 -4.96 -16.80 -10.95
N GLY A 263 -4.35 -15.93 -10.13
CA GLY A 263 -5.03 -14.93 -9.33
C GLY A 263 -5.61 -13.81 -10.19
N GLY A 264 -6.77 -13.28 -9.78
CA GLY A 264 -7.41 -12.12 -10.38
C GLY A 264 -7.09 -10.83 -9.60
N HIS A 265 -7.96 -9.83 -9.73
CA HIS A 265 -7.89 -8.56 -8.98
C HIS A 265 -8.19 -8.77 -7.48
N GLY A 266 -7.23 -9.27 -6.74
CA GLY A 266 -7.38 -9.69 -5.34
C GLY A 266 -8.02 -11.07 -5.12
N ARG A 267 -8.54 -11.72 -6.17
CA ARG A 267 -9.04 -13.08 -6.09
C ARG A 267 -7.88 -14.08 -6.11
N GLY A 268 -7.96 -15.13 -5.28
CA GLY A 268 -6.89 -16.11 -5.13
C GLY A 268 -5.75 -15.66 -4.20
N PHE A 269 -5.94 -14.58 -3.45
CA PHE A 269 -4.98 -14.09 -2.47
C PHE A 269 -5.28 -14.71 -1.10
N GLY A 270 -4.65 -15.85 -0.82
CA GLY A 270 -4.88 -16.65 0.40
C GLY A 270 -3.84 -16.42 1.51
N SER A 271 -3.59 -17.48 2.28
CA SER A 271 -2.70 -17.42 3.45
C SER A 271 -1.24 -17.21 3.08
N SER A 272 -0.76 -17.77 1.96
CA SER A 272 0.62 -17.58 1.51
C SER A 272 0.94 -16.12 1.19
N VAL A 273 -0.06 -15.37 0.65
CA VAL A 273 0.06 -13.91 0.48
C VAL A 273 0.18 -13.21 1.82
N ASP A 274 -0.64 -13.59 2.81
CA ASP A 274 -0.58 -13.01 4.16
C ASP A 274 0.76 -13.29 4.84
N GLU A 275 1.28 -14.50 4.71
CA GLU A 275 2.60 -14.89 5.24
C GLU A 275 3.73 -14.07 4.63
N ALA A 276 3.73 -13.88 3.31
CA ALA A 276 4.71 -13.04 2.62
C ALA A 276 4.65 -11.57 3.10
N VAL A 277 3.45 -11.02 3.25
CA VAL A 277 3.26 -9.67 3.80
C VAL A 277 3.77 -9.56 5.24
N ILE A 278 3.42 -10.52 6.10
CA ILE A 278 3.91 -10.54 7.49
C ILE A 278 5.43 -10.65 7.54
N LYS A 279 6.03 -11.47 6.67
CA LYS A 279 7.49 -11.59 6.54
C LYS A 279 8.12 -10.27 6.12
N PHE A 280 7.56 -9.57 5.14
CA PHE A 280 8.01 -8.25 4.70
C PHE A 280 7.90 -7.21 5.82
N LEU A 281 6.77 -7.17 6.54
CA LEU A 281 6.60 -6.28 7.69
C LEU A 281 7.60 -6.56 8.82
N LYS A 282 7.87 -7.82 9.14
CA LYS A 282 8.85 -8.20 10.15
C LYS A 282 10.25 -7.73 9.78
N HIS A 283 10.65 -7.91 8.52
CA HIS A 283 11.94 -7.45 8.02
C HIS A 283 12.11 -5.93 8.20
N HIS A 284 11.11 -5.15 7.80
CA HIS A 284 11.22 -3.68 7.81
C HIS A 284 10.88 -3.03 9.15
N PHE A 285 10.10 -3.68 10.02
CA PHE A 285 9.73 -3.11 11.32
C PHE A 285 10.66 -3.53 12.46
N PHE A 286 11.22 -4.73 12.37
CA PHE A 286 11.97 -5.32 13.50
C PHE A 286 13.39 -5.72 13.11
N ASP A 287 13.85 -5.31 11.92
CA ASP A 287 15.20 -5.60 11.39
C ASP A 287 15.52 -7.11 11.37
N GLU A 288 14.46 -7.95 11.29
CA GLU A 288 14.65 -9.40 11.14
C GLU A 288 15.33 -9.67 9.79
N LYS A 289 16.48 -10.34 9.79
CA LYS A 289 17.22 -10.69 8.57
C LYS A 289 16.52 -11.82 7.81
N LEU A 290 15.41 -11.51 7.20
CA LEU A 290 14.62 -12.45 6.39
C LEU A 290 15.00 -12.29 4.91
N ARG A 291 15.19 -13.43 4.22
CA ARG A 291 15.41 -13.39 2.77
C ARG A 291 14.11 -12.98 2.10
N LEU A 292 14.12 -11.82 1.48
CA LEU A 292 13.04 -11.29 0.64
C LEU A 292 13.47 -11.45 -0.82
N GLU A 293 12.67 -12.16 -1.60
CA GLU A 293 12.97 -12.43 -3.02
C GLU A 293 11.65 -12.63 -3.76
N ASP A 294 11.70 -12.45 -5.05
CA ASP A 294 10.58 -12.73 -5.94
C ASP A 294 10.14 -14.17 -5.79
N SER A 295 8.84 -14.35 -5.79
CA SER A 295 8.26 -15.66 -5.60
C SER A 295 6.89 -15.77 -6.27
N SER A 296 6.44 -17.00 -6.45
CA SER A 296 5.12 -17.31 -6.99
C SER A 296 4.36 -18.21 -6.04
N VAL A 297 3.11 -17.87 -5.81
CA VAL A 297 2.18 -18.71 -5.03
C VAL A 297 0.96 -19.04 -5.86
N LYS A 298 0.40 -20.21 -5.62
CA LYS A 298 -0.89 -20.62 -6.17
C LYS A 298 -1.77 -21.08 -5.03
N GLU A 299 -2.81 -20.32 -4.76
CA GLU A 299 -3.80 -20.70 -3.75
C GLU A 299 -4.89 -21.56 -4.40
N ASN A 300 -5.28 -22.62 -3.72
CA ASN A 300 -6.44 -23.42 -4.12
C ASN A 300 -7.68 -22.53 -3.95
N GLN A 301 -8.51 -22.44 -4.99
CA GLN A 301 -9.73 -21.65 -5.02
C GLN A 301 -10.83 -22.31 -4.21
#